data_9e5d3b089a22d710d94a1e7c540618ff
#
_entry.id   9e5d3b089a22d710d94a1e7c540618ff
#
_cell.length_a   1.000
_cell.length_b   1.000
_cell.length_c   1.000
_cell.angle_alpha   90.00
_cell.angle_beta   90.00
_cell.angle_gamma   90.00
#
_symmetry.space_group_name_H-M   'P 1'
#
loop_
_entity.id
_entity.type
_entity.pdbx_description
1 polymer ?
#
loop_
_entity_poly.entity_id
_entity_poly.type
_entity_poly.pdbx_seq_one_letter_code
_entity_poly.pdbx_strand_id
1 'polypeptide(L)'
;MRSTLGLARGLVLSAGVGLLASIAIVPRAMAAPCGPRDEMVRQLATDMRQEHRAIGLTQSGTLAELFVSAEGSSWTLIVSSPQAFSCIIAAGHDWIEGKDSGPRV
;
A
#
# COMPACT_ATOMS: atom_id res chain seq x y z
N MET A 1 53.22 5.72 24.16
CA MET A 1 52.79 5.73 24.14
C MET A 1 51.84 5.61 24.14
N ARG A 2 51.67 5.47 24.24
CA ARG A 2 50.96 5.38 24.27
C ARG A 2 50.00 5.45 23.87
N SER A 3 49.92 5.39 23.88
CA SER A 3 49.10 5.59 23.57
C SER A 3 48.27 5.37 23.23
N THR A 4 48.35 5.11 23.22
CA THR A 4 47.68 4.95 22.96
C THR A 4 46.72 5.02 22.97
N LEU A 5 46.79 4.93 23.05
CA LEU A 5 45.82 5.05 23.03
C LEU A 5 45.01 5.35 22.45
N GLY A 6 45.23 5.54 22.35
CA GLY A 6 44.46 6.07 21.77
C GLY A 6 43.63 5.49 21.04
N LEU A 7 43.73 5.12 21.13
CA LEU A 7 43.02 4.76 20.69
C LEU A 7 42.00 4.37 20.71
N ALA A 8 42.27 4.16 20.54
CA ALA A 8 41.25 3.50 20.95
C ALA A 8 40.00 4.24 20.81
N ARG A 9 40.07 5.10 21.12
CA ARG A 9 39.08 5.84 21.10
C ARG A 9 38.21 5.87 20.09
N GLY A 10 38.29 6.10 19.27
CA GLY A 10 37.41 6.36 18.26
C GLY A 10 36.50 5.34 17.98
N LEU A 11 36.87 4.29 18.12
CA LEU A 11 36.08 3.29 17.76
C LEU A 11 34.72 3.29 18.20
N VAL A 12 34.60 3.41 19.26
CA VAL A 12 33.34 3.39 19.79
C VAL A 12 32.33 4.11 19.07
N LEU A 13 32.62 5.23 18.69
CA LEU A 13 31.70 5.98 18.01
C LEU A 13 31.03 5.36 16.93
N SER A 14 31.71 4.87 16.11
CA SER A 14 31.15 4.38 14.91
C SER A 14 30.03 3.45 15.22
N ALA A 15 30.14 2.78 16.22
CA ALA A 15 29.14 1.82 16.52
C ALA A 15 27.81 2.46 16.68
N GLY A 16 27.78 3.47 17.35
CA GLY A 16 26.52 4.07 17.61
C GLY A 16 25.79 4.50 16.42
N VAL A 17 26.49 4.90 15.50
CA VAL A 17 25.90 5.34 14.33
C VAL A 17 25.06 4.33 13.63
N GLY A 18 25.54 3.22 13.54
CA GLY A 18 24.82 2.22 12.82
C GLY A 18 23.45 2.01 13.37
N LEU A 19 23.29 2.14 14.61
CA LEU A 19 22.03 1.92 15.19
C LEU A 19 20.98 2.82 14.71
N LEU A 20 21.27 4.00 14.61
CA LEU A 20 20.31 4.92 14.18
C LEU A 20 19.71 4.59 12.88
N ALA A 21 20.46 4.21 12.01
CA ALA A 21 19.96 3.94 10.70
C ALA A 21 18.86 2.93 10.72
N SER A 22 18.98 1.96 11.49
CA SER A 22 18.00 0.92 11.41
C SER A 22 16.64 1.35 11.85
N ILE A 23 16.55 2.33 12.59
CA ILE A 23 15.31 2.75 13.04
C ILE A 23 14.46 3.35 12.00
N ALA A 24 15.04 3.87 11.06
CA ALA A 24 14.32 4.53 10.03
C ALA A 24 13.42 3.66 9.26
N ILE A 25 13.54 2.43 9.41
CA ILE A 25 12.76 1.59 8.66
C ILE A 25 11.43 1.34 9.19
N VAL A 26 10.66 2.27 9.26
CA VAL A 26 9.35 2.06 9.71
C VAL A 26 8.49 1.62 8.62
N PRO A 27 7.74 0.62 8.79
CA PRO A 27 6.85 0.09 7.78
C PRO A 27 5.75 1.01 7.40
N ARG A 28 6.08 1.89 6.54
CA ARG A 28 5.14 2.72 5.99
C ARG A 28 4.10 1.97 5.28
N ALA A 29 4.40 0.85 4.82
CA ALA A 29 3.47 0.07 4.08
C ALA A 29 2.28 -0.33 4.90
N MET A 30 2.37 -0.19 6.18
CA MET A 30 1.26 -0.56 7.00
C MET A 30 0.17 0.47 6.94
N ALA A 31 0.46 1.62 6.52
CA ALA A 31 -0.55 2.65 6.48
C ALA A 31 -1.38 2.52 5.22
N ALA A 32 -2.68 2.52 5.37
CA ALA A 32 -3.53 2.44 4.20
C ALA A 32 -3.45 3.75 3.45
N PRO A 33 -3.18 3.72 2.19
CA PRO A 33 -3.10 4.93 1.39
C PRO A 33 -4.49 5.51 1.22
N CYS A 34 -4.63 6.76 1.53
CA CYS A 34 -5.90 7.45 1.39
C CYS A 34 -5.68 8.77 0.68
N GLY A 35 -6.72 9.29 0.08
CA GLY A 35 -6.66 10.58 -0.59
C GLY A 35 -7.94 10.88 -1.32
N PRO A 36 -7.99 11.98 -2.06
CA PRO A 36 -9.18 12.32 -2.82
C PRO A 36 -9.47 11.26 -3.86
N ARG A 37 -10.73 10.92 -3.99
CA ARG A 37 -11.09 9.84 -4.88
C ARG A 37 -10.65 10.09 -6.32
N ASP A 38 -10.87 11.28 -6.82
CA ASP A 38 -10.50 11.57 -8.19
C ASP A 38 -9.05 11.31 -8.47
N GLU A 39 -8.21 11.72 -7.57
CA GLU A 39 -6.80 11.57 -7.75
C GLU A 39 -6.42 10.11 -7.68
N MET A 40 -7.00 9.39 -6.76
CA MET A 40 -6.69 7.99 -6.60
C MET A 40 -7.11 7.20 -7.84
N VAL A 41 -8.31 7.46 -8.35
CA VAL A 41 -8.78 6.76 -9.52
C VAL A 41 -7.90 7.07 -10.72
N ARG A 42 -7.46 8.31 -10.85
CA ARG A 42 -6.61 8.67 -11.95
C ARG A 42 -5.27 7.94 -11.86
N GLN A 43 -4.73 7.82 -10.67
CA GLN A 43 -3.47 7.11 -10.51
C GLN A 43 -3.63 5.63 -10.82
N LEU A 44 -4.74 5.04 -10.42
CA LEU A 44 -4.95 3.63 -10.73
C LEU A 44 -5.05 3.44 -12.23
N ALA A 45 -5.68 4.38 -12.93
CA ALA A 45 -5.82 4.26 -14.37
C ALA A 45 -4.49 4.47 -15.09
N THR A 46 -3.73 5.45 -14.69
CA THR A 46 -2.51 5.77 -15.43
C THR A 46 -1.31 4.95 -15.01
N ASP A 47 -1.14 4.77 -13.72
CA ASP A 47 0.04 4.07 -13.23
C ASP A 47 -0.11 2.57 -13.20
N MET A 48 -1.31 2.12 -12.88
CA MET A 48 -1.54 0.69 -12.75
C MET A 48 -2.34 0.11 -13.89
N ARG A 49 -2.80 0.98 -14.78
CA ARG A 49 -3.60 0.54 -15.93
C ARG A 49 -4.83 -0.23 -15.51
N GLN A 50 -5.43 0.16 -14.44
CA GLN A 50 -6.59 -0.53 -13.92
C GLN A 50 -7.86 0.22 -14.27
N GLU A 51 -8.89 -0.52 -14.58
CA GLU A 51 -10.17 0.04 -14.94
C GLU A 51 -11.22 -0.33 -13.92
N HIS A 52 -12.21 0.50 -13.80
CA HIS A 52 -13.28 0.27 -12.84
C HIS A 52 -14.04 -0.99 -13.24
N ARG A 53 -14.14 -1.92 -12.35
CA ARG A 53 -14.78 -3.19 -12.67
C ARG A 53 -16.07 -3.43 -11.93
N ALA A 54 -16.16 -3.03 -10.71
CA ALA A 54 -17.33 -3.31 -9.90
C ALA A 54 -17.50 -2.27 -8.81
N ILE A 55 -18.72 -2.15 -8.32
CA ILE A 55 -19.00 -1.17 -7.31
C ILE A 55 -20.07 -1.70 -6.38
N GLY A 56 -19.99 -1.39 -5.12
CA GLY A 56 -20.96 -1.81 -4.15
C GLY A 56 -21.10 -0.77 -3.05
N LEU A 57 -22.28 -0.75 -2.43
CA LEU A 57 -22.51 0.18 -1.35
C LEU A 57 -22.45 -0.62 -0.05
N THR A 58 -21.70 -0.15 0.89
CA THR A 58 -21.55 -0.86 2.15
C THR A 58 -22.67 -0.49 3.10
N GLN A 59 -22.80 -1.22 4.16
CA GLN A 59 -23.83 -0.94 5.12
C GLN A 59 -23.62 0.40 5.81
N SER A 60 -22.41 0.84 5.91
CA SER A 60 -22.13 2.12 6.56
C SER A 60 -22.30 3.30 5.60
N GLY A 61 -22.70 3.06 4.38
CA GLY A 61 -22.92 4.15 3.47
C GLY A 61 -21.70 4.56 2.66
N THR A 62 -20.63 3.81 2.73
CA THR A 62 -19.47 4.09 1.92
C THR A 62 -19.55 3.27 0.63
N LEU A 63 -18.75 3.67 -0.34
CA LEU A 63 -18.78 3.03 -1.63
C LEU A 63 -17.55 2.18 -1.81
N ALA A 64 -17.73 0.92 -2.13
CA ALA A 64 -16.60 0.02 -2.38
C ALA A 64 -16.47 -0.13 -3.88
N GLU A 65 -15.25 0.06 -4.38
CA GLU A 65 -15.02 -0.02 -5.82
C GLU A 65 -13.82 -0.89 -6.13
N LEU A 66 -13.96 -1.73 -7.13
CA LEU A 66 -12.90 -2.62 -7.54
C LEU A 66 -12.36 -2.17 -8.88
N PHE A 67 -11.03 -2.06 -8.96
CA PHE A 67 -10.36 -1.70 -10.19
C PHE A 67 -9.44 -2.84 -10.56
N VAL A 68 -9.41 -3.21 -11.82
CA VAL A 68 -8.64 -4.35 -12.28
C VAL A 68 -7.98 -4.01 -13.61
N SER A 69 -6.76 -4.45 -13.82
CA SER A 69 -6.10 -4.20 -15.08
C SER A 69 -6.73 -5.09 -16.15
N ALA A 70 -6.54 -4.73 -17.39
CA ALA A 70 -7.18 -5.44 -18.48
C ALA A 70 -6.90 -6.93 -18.48
N GLU A 71 -5.69 -7.29 -18.22
CA GLU A 71 -5.36 -8.71 -18.21
C GLU A 71 -5.59 -9.36 -16.87
N GLY A 72 -6.01 -8.61 -15.88
CA GLY A 72 -6.19 -9.19 -14.58
C GLY A 72 -4.91 -9.31 -13.79
N SER A 73 -3.83 -8.70 -14.27
CA SER A 73 -2.56 -8.87 -13.59
C SER A 73 -2.49 -8.12 -12.27
N SER A 74 -3.28 -7.08 -12.10
CA SER A 74 -3.30 -6.36 -10.83
C SER A 74 -4.68 -5.85 -10.53
N TRP A 75 -4.98 -5.63 -9.28
CA TRP A 75 -6.29 -5.14 -8.88
C TRP A 75 -6.19 -4.34 -7.58
N THR A 76 -7.15 -3.48 -7.36
CA THR A 76 -7.19 -2.63 -6.18
C THR A 76 -8.63 -2.43 -5.75
N LEU A 77 -8.86 -2.51 -4.46
CA LEU A 77 -10.18 -2.30 -3.90
C LEU A 77 -10.10 -1.05 -3.04
N ILE A 78 -10.94 -0.07 -3.32
CA ILE A 78 -10.95 1.15 -2.54
C ILE A 78 -12.32 1.35 -1.92
N VAL A 79 -12.35 2.09 -0.83
CA VAL A 79 -13.59 2.44 -0.18
C VAL A 79 -13.62 3.95 -0.07
N SER A 80 -14.71 4.55 -0.46
CA SER A 80 -14.81 6.00 -0.51
C SER A 80 -15.96 6.51 0.34
N SER A 81 -15.74 7.62 1.00
CA SER A 81 -16.77 8.25 1.80
C SER A 81 -17.65 9.11 0.92
N PRO A 82 -18.80 9.56 1.42
CA PRO A 82 -19.66 10.43 0.64
C PRO A 82 -18.96 11.74 0.25
N GLN A 83 -17.90 12.10 0.95
CA GLN A 83 -17.18 13.31 0.61
C GLN A 83 -16.09 13.05 -0.42
N ALA A 84 -16.12 11.90 -1.04
CA ALA A 84 -15.18 11.54 -2.09
C ALA A 84 -13.74 11.43 -1.60
N PHE A 85 -13.58 10.91 -0.42
CA PHE A 85 -12.26 10.62 0.12
C PHE A 85 -12.12 9.11 0.15
N SER A 86 -11.08 8.59 -0.46
CA SER A 86 -10.92 7.16 -0.66
C SER A 86 -9.72 6.58 0.03
N CYS A 87 -9.82 5.33 0.41
CA CYS A 87 -8.69 4.61 0.98
C CYS A 87 -8.58 3.25 0.29
N ILE A 88 -7.38 2.82 0.04
CA ILE A 88 -7.16 1.50 -0.54
C ILE A 88 -7.20 0.52 0.60
N ILE A 89 -8.09 -0.44 0.54
CA ILE A 89 -8.21 -1.42 1.59
C ILE A 89 -7.66 -2.79 1.20
N ALA A 90 -7.42 -3.01 -0.08
CA ALA A 90 -6.82 -4.26 -0.51
C ALA A 90 -6.29 -4.09 -1.91
N ALA A 91 -5.25 -4.79 -2.25
CA ALA A 91 -4.68 -4.74 -3.58
C ALA A 91 -3.85 -6.00 -3.77
N GLY A 92 -3.69 -6.40 -5.00
CA GLY A 92 -2.94 -7.60 -5.27
C GLY A 92 -2.76 -7.83 -6.75
N HIS A 93 -2.50 -9.06 -7.11
CA HIS A 93 -2.30 -9.40 -8.51
C HIS A 93 -3.07 -10.66 -8.82
N ASP A 94 -3.14 -10.98 -10.10
CA ASP A 94 -3.82 -12.20 -10.54
C ASP A 94 -5.28 -12.24 -10.13
N TRP A 95 -6.03 -11.26 -10.61
CA TRP A 95 -7.46 -11.23 -10.35
C TRP A 95 -8.11 -12.31 -11.20
N ILE A 96 -8.87 -13.17 -10.56
CA ILE A 96 -9.57 -14.24 -11.25
C ILE A 96 -11.06 -14.02 -11.10
N GLU A 97 -11.75 -13.94 -12.20
CA GLU A 97 -13.17 -13.72 -12.16
C GLU A 97 -13.89 -14.90 -11.58
N GLY A 98 -14.83 -14.62 -10.70
CA GLY A 98 -15.63 -15.69 -10.14
C GLY A 98 -16.63 -16.13 -11.16
N LYS A 99 -16.58 -17.39 -11.52
CA LYS A 99 -17.53 -17.89 -12.43
C LYS A 99 -18.55 -18.69 -11.74
N ASP A 100 -19.67 -18.75 -12.32
CA ASP A 100 -20.74 -19.46 -11.75
C ASP A 100 -20.69 -20.86 -12.11
N SER A 101 -19.60 -21.46 -11.97
CA SER A 101 -19.42 -22.78 -12.48
C SER A 101 -19.47 -23.87 -11.44
N GLY A 102 -19.64 -23.56 -10.23
CA GLY A 102 -19.68 -24.60 -9.23
C GLY A 102 -20.87 -24.45 -8.33
N PRO A 103 -21.00 -25.33 -7.41
CA PRO A 103 -22.13 -25.22 -6.50
C PRO A 103 -21.99 -23.98 -5.66
N ARG A 104 -23.10 -23.42 -5.33
CA ARG A 104 -23.05 -22.25 -4.56
C ARG A 104 -23.01 -22.64 -3.16
N VAL A 105 -22.33 -21.98 -2.38
CA VAL A 105 -22.28 -22.37 -0.97
C VAL A 105 -22.81 -21.28 -0.11
#